data_10b43f738792c49cdad52d622f3068bc
#
_entry.id   10b43f738792c49cdad52d622f3068bc
#
_cell.length_a   1.000
_cell.length_b   1.000
_cell.length_c   1.000
_cell.angle_alpha   90.00
_cell.angle_beta   90.00
_cell.angle_gamma   90.00
#
_symmetry.space_group_name_H-M   'P 1'
#
loop_
_entity.id
_entity.type
_entity.pdbx_description
1 polymer ?
#
loop_
_entity_poly.entity_id
_entity_poly.type
_entity_poly.pdbx_seq_one_letter_code
_entity_poly.pdbx_strand_id
1 'polypeptide(L)'
;RDRLRSRGLGDVYKRQELKYLPIIESALNPVAVSRQGATGLWQFMLGTGKIYGLKNNSLIDERRDPIKSTWAAARYLKDLYAIYQDWNLVLAAYNCGPGTINKAIRRAGGATDYWTIYNYLPKETRGYVPAFIAANYIMTYYCEHDICPMETQLPSATDTIHIHKDLHLQQVAEVCSLNIDQLRSLNPQYKKDIIPGNSELCVLRLPNNTVSSFIDRQDSIFAYKANEYLKKRKAVAIKDNTGIRTSSKGAVYHKIKSGDTLGGIAAKYHVSVNQLRRLNNINCLLYTSQSPRDRSLSRM
;
A
#
# COMPACT_ATOMS: atom_id res chain seq x y z
N ARG A 1 -4.36 -30.39 6.45
CA ARG A 1 -5.18 -29.16 6.35
C ARG A 1 -4.37 -27.92 6.01
N ASP A 2 -3.04 -27.91 6.16
CA ASP A 2 -2.16 -26.77 5.89
C ASP A 2 -1.74 -26.60 4.42
N ARG A 3 -1.87 -27.63 3.60
CA ARG A 3 -1.51 -27.60 2.17
C ARG A 3 -2.38 -26.68 1.30
N LEU A 4 -3.59 -26.34 1.72
CA LEU A 4 -4.51 -25.48 0.95
C LEU A 4 -4.37 -23.99 1.27
N ARG A 5 -3.78 -23.63 2.42
CA ARG A 5 -3.49 -22.22 2.77
C ARG A 5 -2.23 -21.68 2.12
N SER A 6 -1.26 -22.54 1.80
CA SER A 6 0.03 -22.12 1.24
C SER A 6 0.01 -21.79 -0.25
N ARG A 7 -0.94 -22.33 -1.03
CA ARG A 7 -0.97 -22.14 -2.49
C ARG A 7 -1.16 -20.69 -2.96
N GLY A 8 -1.85 -19.86 -2.20
CA GLY A 8 -2.11 -18.48 -2.62
C GLY A 8 -1.10 -17.45 -2.13
N LEU A 9 -0.42 -17.67 -0.99
CA LEU A 9 0.70 -16.84 -0.55
C LEU A 9 2.02 -17.31 -1.19
N GLY A 10 2.18 -18.61 -1.42
CA GLY A 10 3.40 -19.19 -1.97
C GLY A 10 3.80 -18.64 -3.34
N ASP A 11 2.83 -18.27 -4.18
CA ASP A 11 3.13 -17.74 -5.52
C ASP A 11 3.65 -16.29 -5.47
N VAL A 12 3.21 -15.48 -4.52
CA VAL A 12 3.76 -14.13 -4.30
C VAL A 12 5.12 -14.20 -3.60
N TYR A 13 5.31 -15.11 -2.66
CA TYR A 13 6.62 -15.35 -2.02
C TYR A 13 7.65 -15.99 -2.95
N LYS A 14 7.23 -16.70 -3.98
CA LYS A 14 8.14 -17.29 -5.00
C LYS A 14 8.63 -16.27 -6.02
N ARG A 15 8.02 -15.08 -6.08
CA ARG A 15 8.42 -13.97 -6.95
C ARG A 15 9.28 -12.97 -6.19
N GLN A 16 10.49 -13.39 -5.83
CA GLN A 16 11.43 -12.56 -5.07
C GLN A 16 11.81 -11.26 -5.80
N GLU A 17 11.73 -11.24 -7.11
CA GLU A 17 11.99 -10.08 -7.95
C GLU A 17 11.01 -8.92 -7.67
N LEU A 18 9.79 -9.17 -7.19
CA LEU A 18 8.81 -8.13 -6.85
C LEU A 18 9.28 -7.19 -5.72
N LYS A 19 10.28 -7.60 -4.91
CA LYS A 19 10.91 -6.73 -3.92
C LYS A 19 11.58 -5.49 -4.52
N TYR A 20 11.90 -5.52 -5.82
CA TYR A 20 12.52 -4.41 -6.53
C TYR A 20 11.52 -3.41 -7.13
N LEU A 21 10.21 -3.67 -7.02
CA LEU A 21 9.18 -2.74 -7.49
C LEU A 21 9.26 -1.35 -6.82
N PRO A 22 9.52 -1.22 -5.50
CA PRO A 22 9.69 0.08 -4.87
C PRO A 22 10.84 0.92 -5.42
N ILE A 23 11.80 0.33 -6.13
CA ILE A 23 12.90 1.08 -6.76
C ILE A 23 12.33 1.99 -7.86
N ILE A 24 11.48 1.45 -8.73
CA ILE A 24 10.89 2.22 -9.83
C ILE A 24 9.71 3.09 -9.36
N GLU A 25 9.08 2.76 -8.23
CA GLU A 25 7.97 3.52 -7.67
C GLU A 25 8.44 4.77 -6.90
N SER A 26 9.47 4.64 -6.09
CA SER A 26 9.85 5.68 -5.13
C SER A 26 11.37 5.85 -4.93
N ALA A 27 12.20 5.12 -5.67
CA ALA A 27 13.63 4.99 -5.36
C ALA A 27 13.88 4.59 -3.89
N LEU A 28 13.06 3.69 -3.36
CA LEU A 28 13.07 3.22 -1.96
C LEU A 28 12.79 4.32 -0.91
N ASN A 29 12.23 5.45 -1.30
CA ASN A 29 11.90 6.54 -0.36
C ASN A 29 10.51 6.34 0.27
N PRO A 30 10.42 6.04 1.58
CA PRO A 30 9.15 5.77 2.26
C PRO A 30 8.26 7.01 2.43
N VAL A 31 8.81 8.21 2.26
CA VAL A 31 8.06 9.47 2.36
C VAL A 31 7.77 10.11 1.01
N ALA A 32 8.15 9.46 -0.09
CA ALA A 32 7.90 9.98 -1.43
C ALA A 32 6.40 10.24 -1.67
N VAL A 33 6.09 11.35 -2.34
CA VAL A 33 4.72 11.71 -2.73
C VAL A 33 4.74 12.16 -4.19
N SER A 34 3.95 11.48 -5.03
CA SER A 34 3.80 11.86 -6.43
C SER A 34 2.91 13.08 -6.60
N ARG A 35 2.93 13.69 -7.80
CA ARG A 35 2.04 14.81 -8.16
C ARG A 35 0.55 14.43 -8.04
N GLN A 36 0.21 13.17 -8.21
CA GLN A 36 -1.16 12.64 -8.10
C GLN A 36 -1.52 12.20 -6.67
N GLY A 37 -0.59 12.33 -5.69
CA GLY A 37 -0.82 11.99 -4.29
C GLY A 37 -0.59 10.50 -3.96
N ALA A 38 0.00 9.72 -4.86
CA ALA A 38 0.52 8.40 -4.52
C ALA A 38 1.67 8.57 -3.51
N THR A 39 1.73 7.72 -2.49
CA THR A 39 2.61 7.94 -1.33
C THR A 39 3.29 6.66 -0.87
N GLY A 40 4.54 6.81 -0.42
CA GLY A 40 5.32 5.77 0.24
C GLY A 40 6.14 4.91 -0.71
N LEU A 41 6.81 3.89 -0.17
CA LEU A 41 7.64 2.94 -0.93
C LEU A 41 6.92 2.37 -2.15
N TRP A 42 5.66 2.01 -1.96
CA TRP A 42 4.81 1.31 -2.92
C TRP A 42 3.87 2.24 -3.69
N GLN A 43 4.02 3.56 -3.53
CA GLN A 43 3.24 4.59 -4.21
C GLN A 43 1.72 4.33 -4.22
N PHE A 44 1.18 3.96 -3.06
CA PHE A 44 -0.26 3.77 -2.93
C PHE A 44 -1.03 5.08 -3.12
N MET A 45 -2.01 5.07 -4.00
CA MET A 45 -3.08 6.07 -3.99
C MET A 45 -3.90 5.95 -2.71
N LEU A 46 -4.46 7.05 -2.22
CA LEU A 46 -5.22 7.08 -0.97
C LEU A 46 -6.35 6.04 -0.94
N GLY A 47 -7.14 5.98 -2.01
CA GLY A 47 -8.25 5.02 -2.12
C GLY A 47 -7.78 3.58 -2.10
N THR A 48 -6.78 3.23 -2.91
CA THR A 48 -6.22 1.88 -2.95
C THR A 48 -5.60 1.49 -1.62
N GLY A 49 -4.85 2.40 -0.97
CA GLY A 49 -4.29 2.15 0.35
C GLY A 49 -5.35 1.79 1.39
N LYS A 50 -6.46 2.51 1.43
CA LYS A 50 -7.59 2.22 2.32
C LYS A 50 -8.23 0.85 2.08
N ILE A 51 -8.39 0.45 0.81
CA ILE A 51 -8.92 -0.88 0.45
C ILE A 51 -8.08 -1.99 1.06
N TYR A 52 -6.75 -1.80 1.05
CA TYR A 52 -5.79 -2.77 1.59
C TYR A 52 -5.47 -2.54 3.08
N GLY A 53 -6.28 -1.72 3.77
CA GLY A 53 -6.26 -1.56 5.23
C GLY A 53 -5.24 -0.55 5.74
N LEU A 54 -4.66 0.29 4.86
CA LEU A 54 -3.74 1.35 5.27
C LEU A 54 -4.51 2.56 5.76
N LYS A 55 -4.27 2.95 7.00
CA LYS A 55 -4.88 4.12 7.62
C LYS A 55 -4.22 5.41 7.12
N ASN A 56 -5.02 6.45 6.98
CA ASN A 56 -4.54 7.80 6.70
C ASN A 56 -5.40 8.83 7.43
N ASN A 57 -4.76 9.62 8.27
CA ASN A 57 -5.38 10.76 8.95
C ASN A 57 -4.38 11.94 9.04
N SER A 58 -4.67 12.95 9.83
CA SER A 58 -3.79 14.13 9.98
C SER A 58 -2.46 13.85 10.68
N LEU A 59 -2.36 12.77 11.45
CA LEU A 59 -1.18 12.37 12.22
C LEU A 59 -0.46 11.15 11.63
N ILE A 60 -1.21 10.18 11.10
CA ILE A 60 -0.69 8.91 10.60
C ILE A 60 -0.96 8.79 9.10
N ASP A 61 0.01 8.27 8.36
CA ASP A 61 -0.13 7.78 6.99
C ASP A 61 0.61 6.44 6.83
N GLU A 62 -0.13 5.33 6.96
CA GLU A 62 0.44 3.99 6.90
C GLU A 62 0.93 3.57 5.50
N ARG A 63 0.67 4.36 4.47
CA ARG A 63 1.30 4.18 3.15
C ARG A 63 2.81 4.42 3.20
N ARG A 64 3.26 5.20 4.19
CA ARG A 64 4.67 5.47 4.48
C ARG A 64 5.31 4.40 5.36
N ASP A 65 4.52 3.61 6.09
CA ASP A 65 5.04 2.51 6.90
C ASP A 65 5.59 1.40 5.99
N PRO A 66 6.91 1.11 6.02
CA PRO A 66 7.52 0.15 5.10
C PRO A 66 6.92 -1.26 5.23
N ILE A 67 6.59 -1.69 6.44
CA ILE A 67 6.08 -3.05 6.70
C ILE A 67 4.61 -3.14 6.31
N LYS A 68 3.77 -2.24 6.81
CA LYS A 68 2.33 -2.26 6.52
C LYS A 68 2.04 -2.08 5.04
N SER A 69 2.75 -1.15 4.38
CA SER A 69 2.57 -0.91 2.95
C SER A 69 3.08 -2.09 2.10
N THR A 70 4.15 -2.78 2.51
CA THR A 70 4.61 -4.00 1.83
C THR A 70 3.58 -5.13 1.91
N TRP A 71 2.98 -5.36 3.08
CA TRP A 71 1.90 -6.34 3.19
C TRP A 71 0.66 -5.95 2.38
N ALA A 72 0.33 -4.68 2.30
CA ALA A 72 -0.76 -4.18 1.47
C ALA A 72 -0.44 -4.39 -0.03
N ALA A 73 0.78 -4.09 -0.48
CA ALA A 73 1.24 -4.29 -1.85
C ALA A 73 1.22 -5.76 -2.25
N ALA A 74 1.70 -6.65 -1.39
CA ALA A 74 1.65 -8.10 -1.63
C ALA A 74 0.21 -8.60 -1.83
N ARG A 75 -0.75 -8.11 -1.03
CA ARG A 75 -2.18 -8.43 -1.21
C ARG A 75 -2.74 -7.86 -2.50
N TYR A 76 -2.39 -6.62 -2.84
CA TYR A 76 -2.84 -5.99 -4.09
C TYR A 76 -2.31 -6.73 -5.32
N LEU A 77 -1.00 -7.04 -5.36
CA LEU A 77 -0.38 -7.82 -6.44
C LEU A 77 -1.02 -9.22 -6.57
N LYS A 78 -1.32 -9.87 -5.45
CA LYS A 78 -2.02 -11.15 -5.44
C LYS A 78 -3.42 -11.05 -6.04
N ASP A 79 -4.19 -10.01 -5.69
CA ASP A 79 -5.54 -9.81 -6.24
C ASP A 79 -5.47 -9.49 -7.74
N LEU A 80 -4.49 -8.71 -8.20
CA LEU A 80 -4.25 -8.46 -9.63
C LEU A 80 -3.85 -9.74 -10.37
N TYR A 81 -3.01 -10.59 -9.76
CA TYR A 81 -2.63 -11.86 -10.37
C TYR A 81 -3.82 -12.82 -10.48
N ALA A 82 -4.71 -12.82 -9.50
CA ALA A 82 -5.95 -13.60 -9.58
C ALA A 82 -6.85 -13.19 -10.76
N ILE A 83 -6.73 -11.94 -11.25
CA ILE A 83 -7.49 -11.43 -12.39
C ILE A 83 -6.80 -11.76 -13.71
N TYR A 84 -5.50 -11.47 -13.83
CA TYR A 84 -4.81 -11.45 -15.11
C TYR A 84 -4.00 -12.72 -15.42
N GLN A 85 -3.56 -13.47 -14.41
CA GLN A 85 -2.73 -14.69 -14.49
C GLN A 85 -1.41 -14.49 -15.27
N ASP A 86 -1.05 -13.26 -15.60
CA ASP A 86 0.16 -12.83 -16.29
C ASP A 86 0.84 -11.71 -15.49
N TRP A 87 2.12 -11.90 -15.15
CA TRP A 87 2.84 -10.95 -14.29
C TRP A 87 3.12 -9.61 -14.98
N ASN A 88 3.32 -9.59 -16.29
CA ASN A 88 3.52 -8.32 -17.00
C ASN A 88 2.24 -7.48 -17.02
N LEU A 89 1.08 -8.14 -17.17
CA LEU A 89 -0.23 -7.49 -17.02
C LEU A 89 -0.48 -7.04 -15.58
N VAL A 90 -0.05 -7.83 -14.59
CA VAL A 90 -0.16 -7.45 -13.16
C VAL A 90 0.64 -6.19 -12.87
N LEU A 91 1.89 -6.12 -13.31
CA LEU A 91 2.74 -4.93 -13.16
C LEU A 91 2.16 -3.72 -13.87
N ALA A 92 1.69 -3.89 -15.09
CA ALA A 92 1.02 -2.83 -15.84
C ALA A 92 -0.27 -2.36 -15.12
N ALA A 93 -1.05 -3.30 -14.56
CA ALA A 93 -2.27 -3.00 -13.81
C ALA A 93 -1.98 -2.33 -12.47
N TYR A 94 -0.87 -2.67 -11.83
CA TYR A 94 -0.39 -1.98 -10.62
C TYR A 94 -0.15 -0.48 -10.91
N ASN A 95 0.53 -0.17 -12.01
CA ASN A 95 0.85 1.20 -12.42
C ASN A 95 -0.39 2.00 -12.86
N CYS A 96 -1.18 1.52 -13.83
CA CYS A 96 -2.26 2.31 -14.43
C CYS A 96 -3.67 1.94 -13.97
N GLY A 97 -3.77 0.97 -13.08
CA GLY A 97 -5.04 0.43 -12.57
C GLY A 97 -5.70 -0.60 -13.49
N PRO A 98 -6.44 -1.57 -12.91
CA PRO A 98 -7.08 -2.66 -13.66
C PRO A 98 -8.11 -2.18 -14.68
N GLY A 99 -8.78 -1.06 -14.42
CA GLY A 99 -9.74 -0.49 -15.38
C GLY A 99 -9.10 -0.06 -16.70
N THR A 100 -7.86 0.44 -16.67
CA THR A 100 -7.09 0.84 -17.87
C THR A 100 -6.66 -0.39 -18.64
N ILE A 101 -6.16 -1.41 -17.97
CA ILE A 101 -5.76 -2.68 -18.60
C ILE A 101 -6.97 -3.35 -19.28
N ASN A 102 -8.11 -3.42 -18.60
CA ASN A 102 -9.33 -4.00 -19.18
C ASN A 102 -9.81 -3.24 -20.44
N LYS A 103 -9.61 -1.91 -20.50
CA LYS A 103 -9.87 -1.13 -21.71
C LYS A 103 -8.90 -1.49 -22.83
N ALA A 104 -7.60 -1.64 -22.52
CA ALA A 104 -6.58 -2.01 -23.49
C ALA A 104 -6.83 -3.41 -24.07
N ILE A 105 -7.14 -4.40 -23.23
CA ILE A 105 -7.51 -5.76 -23.62
C ILE A 105 -8.70 -5.74 -24.60
N ARG A 106 -9.77 -5.00 -24.29
CA ARG A 106 -10.93 -4.89 -25.20
C ARG A 106 -10.57 -4.27 -26.55
N ARG A 107 -9.71 -3.22 -26.55
CA ARG A 107 -9.26 -2.58 -27.80
C ARG A 107 -8.37 -3.48 -28.64
N ALA A 108 -7.66 -4.40 -28.00
CA ALA A 108 -6.80 -5.40 -28.63
C ALA A 108 -7.55 -6.69 -29.02
N GLY A 109 -8.89 -6.65 -29.09
CA GLY A 109 -9.68 -7.82 -29.48
C GLY A 109 -9.75 -8.93 -28.44
N GLY A 110 -9.49 -8.63 -27.16
CA GLY A 110 -9.53 -9.61 -26.07
C GLY A 110 -8.18 -10.26 -25.74
N ALA A 111 -7.10 -9.84 -26.37
CA ALA A 111 -5.76 -10.36 -26.08
C ALA A 111 -5.35 -10.11 -24.62
N THR A 112 -4.82 -11.14 -23.96
CA THR A 112 -4.41 -11.12 -22.54
C THR A 112 -2.89 -11.23 -22.36
N ASP A 113 -2.12 -10.80 -23.33
CA ASP A 113 -0.67 -10.69 -23.29
C ASP A 113 -0.25 -9.22 -23.29
N TYR A 114 0.70 -8.85 -22.43
CA TYR A 114 1.16 -7.48 -22.26
C TYR A 114 1.70 -6.88 -23.56
N TRP A 115 2.53 -7.63 -24.31
CA TRP A 115 3.16 -7.13 -25.51
C TRP A 115 2.16 -6.92 -26.65
N THR A 116 1.13 -7.75 -26.73
CA THR A 116 0.04 -7.60 -27.69
C THR A 116 -0.80 -6.36 -27.40
N ILE A 117 -1.08 -6.04 -26.13
CA ILE A 117 -1.85 -4.84 -25.75
C ILE A 117 -0.99 -3.58 -25.62
N TYR A 118 0.33 -3.67 -25.79
CA TYR A 118 1.30 -2.61 -25.53
C TYR A 118 0.92 -1.26 -26.17
N ASN A 119 0.52 -1.27 -27.45
CA ASN A 119 0.17 -0.05 -28.18
C ASN A 119 -1.13 0.62 -27.67
N TYR A 120 -1.96 -0.10 -26.93
CA TYR A 120 -3.21 0.41 -26.35
C TYR A 120 -3.03 0.91 -24.91
N LEU A 121 -1.83 0.73 -24.33
CA LEU A 121 -1.50 1.19 -22.97
C LEU A 121 -1.10 2.67 -22.98
N PRO A 122 -1.28 3.39 -21.84
CA PRO A 122 -0.70 4.72 -21.65
C PRO A 122 0.82 4.70 -21.84
N LYS A 123 1.39 5.78 -22.35
CA LYS A 123 2.84 5.89 -22.63
C LYS A 123 3.70 5.55 -21.40
N GLU A 124 3.30 6.02 -20.23
CA GLU A 124 3.99 5.73 -18.95
C GLU A 124 3.98 4.23 -18.65
N THR A 125 2.82 3.57 -18.77
CA THR A 125 2.65 2.14 -18.49
C THR A 125 3.42 1.25 -19.45
N ARG A 126 3.62 1.70 -20.72
CA ARG A 126 4.45 0.97 -21.69
C ARG A 126 5.91 0.88 -21.24
N GLY A 127 6.43 1.90 -20.57
CA GLY A 127 7.79 1.90 -20.02
C GLY A 127 7.93 1.18 -18.68
N TYR A 128 6.82 0.91 -17.99
CA TYR A 128 6.84 0.44 -16.61
C TYR A 128 7.40 -0.99 -16.48
N VAL A 129 6.92 -1.93 -17.28
CA VAL A 129 7.42 -3.33 -17.25
C VAL A 129 8.89 -3.39 -17.70
N PRO A 130 9.31 -2.75 -18.81
CA PRO A 130 10.74 -2.65 -19.14
C PRO A 130 11.60 -2.04 -18.03
N ALA A 131 11.12 -0.96 -17.37
CA ALA A 131 11.83 -0.35 -16.25
C ALA A 131 11.98 -1.31 -15.07
N PHE A 132 10.95 -2.09 -14.75
CA PHE A 132 11.02 -3.11 -13.72
C PHE A 132 12.03 -4.21 -14.06
N ILE A 133 12.05 -4.68 -15.31
CA ILE A 133 13.03 -5.67 -15.79
C ILE A 133 14.46 -5.11 -15.65
N ALA A 134 14.68 -3.85 -16.05
CA ALA A 134 15.97 -3.20 -15.95
C ALA A 134 16.41 -3.03 -14.48
N ALA A 135 15.50 -2.59 -13.59
CA ALA A 135 15.79 -2.48 -12.16
C ALA A 135 16.16 -3.83 -11.54
N ASN A 136 15.43 -4.88 -11.90
CA ASN A 136 15.71 -6.24 -11.45
C ASN A 136 17.08 -6.73 -11.92
N TYR A 137 17.40 -6.50 -13.19
CA TYR A 137 18.70 -6.84 -13.76
C TYR A 137 19.85 -6.12 -13.01
N ILE A 138 19.78 -4.82 -12.88
CA ILE A 138 20.80 -4.03 -12.18
C ILE A 138 20.94 -4.47 -10.71
N MET A 139 19.84 -4.69 -10.01
CA MET A 139 19.87 -5.10 -8.61
C MET A 139 20.36 -6.53 -8.40
N THR A 140 20.35 -7.35 -9.44
CA THR A 140 20.88 -8.72 -9.39
C THR A 140 22.37 -8.74 -9.75
N TYR A 141 22.78 -7.93 -10.72
CA TYR A 141 24.12 -7.95 -11.33
C TYR A 141 24.92 -6.66 -11.05
N TYR A 142 24.62 -5.96 -9.94
CA TYR A 142 25.28 -4.69 -9.64
C TYR A 142 26.79 -4.79 -9.51
N CYS A 143 27.32 -5.94 -9.03
CA CYS A 143 28.77 -6.17 -8.94
C CYS A 143 29.42 -6.24 -10.31
N GLU A 144 28.77 -6.87 -11.30
CA GLU A 144 29.30 -6.99 -12.66
C GLU A 144 29.29 -5.63 -13.41
N HIS A 145 28.56 -4.65 -12.88
CA HIS A 145 28.50 -3.28 -13.40
C HIS A 145 29.31 -2.29 -12.55
N ASP A 146 30.21 -2.76 -11.70
CA ASP A 146 31.06 -1.93 -10.81
C ASP A 146 30.25 -0.96 -9.91
N ILE A 147 29.00 -1.33 -9.57
CA ILE A 147 28.16 -0.55 -8.66
C ILE A 147 28.42 -1.02 -7.23
N CYS A 148 29.04 -0.17 -6.43
CA CYS A 148 29.28 -0.44 -5.01
C CYS A 148 28.12 0.05 -4.15
N PRO A 149 27.50 -0.81 -3.29
CA PRO A 149 26.52 -0.36 -2.32
C PRO A 149 27.13 0.64 -1.35
N MET A 150 26.39 1.73 -1.08
CA MET A 150 26.77 2.69 -0.04
C MET A 150 26.29 2.22 1.33
N GLU A 151 27.08 2.48 2.36
CA GLU A 151 26.63 2.26 3.74
C GLU A 151 25.44 3.15 4.08
N THR A 152 24.46 2.59 4.75
CA THR A 152 23.31 3.34 5.22
C THR A 152 23.56 3.88 6.62
N GLN A 153 23.03 5.08 6.92
CA GLN A 153 23.07 5.65 8.27
C GLN A 153 21.99 5.05 9.20
N LEU A 154 21.17 4.15 8.67
CA LEU A 154 20.15 3.47 9.47
C LEU A 154 20.79 2.34 10.29
N PRO A 155 20.32 2.11 11.51
CA PRO A 155 20.83 1.03 12.35
C PRO A 155 20.57 -0.33 11.69
N SER A 156 21.54 -1.22 11.76
CA SER A 156 21.46 -2.58 11.20
C SER A 156 20.39 -3.44 11.88
N ALA A 157 20.12 -3.18 13.16
CA ALA A 157 19.12 -3.88 13.95
C ALA A 157 18.16 -2.88 14.63
N THR A 158 16.86 -3.15 14.48
CA THR A 158 15.79 -2.35 15.09
C THR A 158 14.78 -3.25 15.76
N ASP A 159 14.16 -2.75 16.82
CA ASP A 159 13.03 -3.42 17.46
C ASP A 159 11.85 -2.44 17.62
N THR A 160 10.69 -2.95 18.05
CA THR A 160 9.46 -2.20 18.13
C THR A 160 8.87 -2.22 19.52
N ILE A 161 8.37 -1.06 19.95
CA ILE A 161 7.66 -0.91 21.24
C ILE A 161 6.22 -0.48 20.97
N HIS A 162 5.30 -1.07 21.71
CA HIS A 162 3.89 -0.67 21.71
C HIS A 162 3.67 0.58 22.55
N ILE A 163 3.08 1.59 21.95
CA ILE A 163 2.83 2.89 22.57
C ILE A 163 1.32 3.04 22.82
N HIS A 164 0.95 3.19 24.11
CA HIS A 164 -0.42 3.31 24.59
C HIS A 164 -0.81 4.72 25.04
N LYS A 165 0.14 5.67 25.04
CA LYS A 165 -0.07 7.08 25.39
C LYS A 165 0.43 7.96 24.25
N ASP A 166 -0.14 9.16 24.13
CA ASP A 166 0.36 10.14 23.14
C ASP A 166 1.83 10.46 23.42
N LEU A 167 2.65 10.41 22.37
CA LEU A 167 4.09 10.60 22.42
C LEU A 167 4.56 11.42 21.22
N HIS A 168 5.55 12.28 21.41
CA HIS A 168 6.22 12.98 20.32
C HIS A 168 7.64 12.42 20.14
N LEU A 169 8.06 12.20 18.89
CA LEU A 169 9.40 11.63 18.60
C LEU A 169 10.54 12.46 19.21
N GLN A 170 10.37 13.79 19.33
CA GLN A 170 11.34 14.67 19.97
C GLN A 170 11.54 14.35 21.47
N GLN A 171 10.50 13.91 22.18
CA GLN A 171 10.63 13.48 23.59
C GLN A 171 11.58 12.28 23.69
N VAL A 172 11.44 11.32 22.78
CA VAL A 172 12.32 10.14 22.71
C VAL A 172 13.74 10.55 22.32
N ALA A 173 13.88 11.42 21.31
CA ALA A 173 15.17 11.89 20.83
C ALA A 173 15.99 12.55 21.95
N GLU A 174 15.37 13.46 22.69
CA GLU A 174 16.07 14.24 23.73
C GLU A 174 16.38 13.38 24.97
N VAL A 175 15.44 12.58 25.45
CA VAL A 175 15.64 11.79 26.68
C VAL A 175 16.58 10.59 26.44
N CYS A 176 16.51 9.96 25.25
CA CYS A 176 17.35 8.82 24.89
C CYS A 176 18.63 9.21 24.12
N SER A 177 18.86 10.53 23.92
CA SER A 177 20.02 11.06 23.15
C SER A 177 20.13 10.46 21.74
N LEU A 178 18.98 10.35 21.03
CA LEU A 178 18.91 9.83 19.67
C LEU A 178 18.78 10.98 18.65
N ASN A 179 19.30 10.73 17.45
CA ASN A 179 19.08 11.65 16.33
C ASN A 179 17.60 11.60 15.89
N ILE A 180 16.95 12.76 15.87
CA ILE A 180 15.54 12.88 15.48
C ILE A 180 15.28 12.45 14.03
N ASP A 181 16.20 12.70 13.11
CA ASP A 181 16.04 12.34 11.70
C ASP A 181 16.17 10.81 11.51
N GLN A 182 16.99 10.15 12.33
CA GLN A 182 17.03 8.69 12.39
C GLN A 182 15.69 8.14 12.90
N LEU A 183 15.11 8.71 13.95
CA LEU A 183 13.80 8.30 14.47
C LEU A 183 12.68 8.50 13.44
N ARG A 184 12.68 9.64 12.72
CA ARG A 184 11.74 9.90 11.62
C ARG A 184 11.88 8.89 10.50
N SER A 185 13.12 8.56 10.13
CA SER A 185 13.41 7.58 9.08
C SER A 185 12.95 6.17 9.46
N LEU A 186 13.01 5.81 10.74
CA LEU A 186 12.51 4.54 11.26
C LEU A 186 10.98 4.52 11.42
N ASN A 187 10.33 5.70 11.52
CA ASN A 187 8.91 5.85 11.80
C ASN A 187 8.22 6.83 10.82
N PRO A 188 8.36 6.65 9.51
CA PRO A 188 7.93 7.63 8.52
C PRO A 188 6.41 7.80 8.41
N GLN A 189 5.63 6.90 9.04
CA GLN A 189 4.18 6.95 9.10
C GLN A 189 3.65 8.10 9.96
N TYR A 190 4.44 8.64 10.91
CA TYR A 190 4.01 9.71 11.81
C TYR A 190 4.31 11.09 11.21
N LYS A 191 3.29 11.76 10.67
CA LYS A 191 3.44 12.99 9.86
C LYS A 191 3.92 14.23 10.63
N LYS A 192 3.64 14.33 11.90
CA LYS A 192 3.93 15.48 12.75
C LYS A 192 4.80 15.10 13.93
N ASP A 193 5.54 14.01 13.79
CA ASP A 193 6.30 13.41 14.88
C ASP A 193 5.44 12.98 16.08
N ILE A 194 4.10 12.96 15.94
CA ILE A 194 3.16 12.60 17.01
C ILE A 194 2.65 11.19 16.81
N ILE A 195 2.82 10.37 17.84
CA ILE A 195 2.30 9.02 17.97
C ILE A 195 1.02 9.10 18.82
N PRO A 196 -0.19 8.91 18.24
CA PRO A 196 -1.45 9.10 18.96
C PRO A 196 -1.85 7.84 19.76
N GLY A 197 -1.03 7.43 20.71
CA GLY A 197 -1.20 6.22 21.51
C GLY A 197 -2.48 6.17 22.35
N ASN A 198 -3.03 7.33 22.72
CA ASN A 198 -4.32 7.39 23.44
C ASN A 198 -5.51 7.03 22.54
N SER A 199 -5.37 7.19 21.22
CA SER A 199 -6.48 6.94 20.28
C SER A 199 -6.47 5.52 19.74
N GLU A 200 -5.30 4.92 19.61
CA GLU A 200 -5.09 3.56 19.09
C GLU A 200 -3.72 3.02 19.49
N LEU A 201 -3.59 1.69 19.49
CA LEU A 201 -2.30 1.06 19.69
C LEU A 201 -1.36 1.41 18.55
N CYS A 202 -0.28 2.11 18.89
CA CYS A 202 0.75 2.53 17.95
C CYS A 202 2.05 1.75 18.16
N VAL A 203 2.90 1.73 17.14
CA VAL A 203 4.20 1.05 17.18
C VAL A 203 5.30 2.07 16.96
N LEU A 204 6.23 2.16 17.88
CA LEU A 204 7.48 2.93 17.74
C LEU A 204 8.63 1.98 17.42
N ARG A 205 9.34 2.24 16.33
CA ARG A 205 10.55 1.51 15.95
C ARG A 205 11.78 2.27 16.43
N LEU A 206 12.66 1.57 17.11
CA LEU A 206 13.90 2.10 17.68
C LEU A 206 15.10 1.25 17.27
N PRO A 207 16.34 1.80 17.30
CA PRO A 207 17.55 0.99 17.29
C PRO A 207 17.55 0.02 18.47
N ASN A 208 17.99 -1.22 18.25
CA ASN A 208 17.96 -2.28 19.25
C ASN A 208 18.65 -1.90 20.57
N ASN A 209 19.79 -1.20 20.46
CA ASN A 209 20.58 -0.76 21.62
C ASN A 209 19.91 0.31 22.48
N THR A 210 18.79 0.91 22.04
CA THR A 210 18.08 1.97 22.76
C THR A 210 16.77 1.52 23.39
N VAL A 211 16.32 0.31 23.09
CA VAL A 211 15.06 -0.24 23.60
C VAL A 211 15.03 -0.31 25.12
N SER A 212 16.09 -0.85 25.74
CA SER A 212 16.19 -0.92 27.20
C SER A 212 16.16 0.48 27.84
N SER A 213 16.94 1.43 27.27
CA SER A 213 16.95 2.83 27.74
C SER A 213 15.59 3.50 27.63
N PHE A 214 14.80 3.19 26.59
CA PHE A 214 13.43 3.68 26.47
C PHE A 214 12.53 3.11 27.57
N ILE A 215 12.61 1.81 27.84
CA ILE A 215 11.79 1.15 28.86
C ILE A 215 12.10 1.72 30.24
N ASP A 216 13.39 1.83 30.58
CA ASP A 216 13.85 2.32 31.89
C ASP A 216 13.47 3.79 32.14
N ARG A 217 13.39 4.60 31.09
CA ARG A 217 13.10 6.05 31.16
C ARG A 217 11.69 6.40 30.71
N GLN A 218 10.81 5.44 30.54
CA GLN A 218 9.50 5.61 29.94
C GLN A 218 8.69 6.76 30.55
N ASP A 219 8.62 6.83 31.88
CA ASP A 219 7.87 7.89 32.57
C ASP A 219 8.47 9.27 32.33
N SER A 220 9.79 9.38 32.34
CA SER A 220 10.50 10.61 32.03
C SER A 220 10.26 11.08 30.59
N ILE A 221 10.24 10.14 29.63
CA ILE A 221 9.97 10.41 28.22
C ILE A 221 8.56 10.98 28.05
N PHE A 222 7.54 10.35 28.62
CA PHE A 222 6.16 10.82 28.50
C PHE A 222 5.92 12.17 29.21
N ALA A 223 6.64 12.44 30.29
CA ALA A 223 6.53 13.72 31.00
C ALA A 223 7.28 14.86 30.32
N TYR A 224 8.35 14.57 29.58
CA TYR A 224 9.26 15.56 29.04
C TYR A 224 8.54 16.50 28.06
N LYS A 225 8.41 17.78 28.43
CA LYS A 225 7.79 18.85 27.61
C LYS A 225 6.47 18.45 26.92
N ALA A 226 5.68 17.57 27.53
CA ALA A 226 4.47 17.03 26.92
C ALA A 226 3.48 18.13 26.50
N ASN A 227 3.31 19.16 27.32
CA ASN A 227 2.41 20.30 27.04
C ASN A 227 2.88 21.14 25.85
N GLU A 228 4.16 21.11 25.51
CA GLU A 228 4.73 21.85 24.37
C GLU A 228 4.56 21.03 23.08
N TYR A 229 5.01 19.78 23.06
CA TYR A 229 5.07 18.96 21.86
C TYR A 229 3.71 18.37 21.45
N LEU A 230 2.80 18.13 22.40
CA LEU A 230 1.52 17.48 22.11
C LEU A 230 0.35 18.44 21.85
N LYS A 231 0.60 19.73 21.58
CA LYS A 231 -0.44 20.73 21.28
C LYS A 231 -1.36 20.34 20.11
N LYS A 232 -0.85 19.64 19.08
CA LYS A 232 -1.56 19.27 17.84
C LYS A 232 -1.91 17.77 17.78
N ARG A 233 -2.17 17.15 18.92
CA ARG A 233 -2.37 15.70 19.05
C ARG A 233 -3.69 15.13 18.52
N LYS A 234 -4.68 15.96 18.18
CA LYS A 234 -5.96 15.46 17.67
C LYS A 234 -5.83 14.95 16.24
N ALA A 235 -6.16 13.69 16.04
CA ALA A 235 -6.28 13.08 14.73
C ALA A 235 -7.56 13.57 14.04
N VAL A 236 -7.44 14.01 12.78
CA VAL A 236 -8.58 14.39 11.93
C VAL A 236 -8.58 13.46 10.73
N ALA A 237 -9.72 12.82 10.47
CA ALA A 237 -9.86 11.98 9.29
C ALA A 237 -9.73 12.81 8.01
N ILE A 238 -8.94 12.33 7.05
CA ILE A 238 -8.85 12.94 5.73
C ILE A 238 -10.06 12.47 4.93
N LYS A 239 -10.94 13.41 4.56
CA LYS A 239 -12.07 13.12 3.68
C LYS A 239 -11.55 12.88 2.26
N ASP A 240 -11.98 11.78 1.67
CA ASP A 240 -11.77 11.56 0.24
C ASP A 240 -12.77 12.41 -0.56
N ASN A 241 -12.27 13.22 -1.48
CA ASN A 241 -13.12 13.94 -2.44
C ASN A 241 -13.67 13.02 -3.56
N THR A 242 -13.72 11.73 -3.33
CA THR A 242 -14.16 10.73 -4.32
C THR A 242 -15.67 10.74 -4.61
N GLY A 243 -16.43 11.68 -4.06
CA GLY A 243 -17.84 11.91 -4.44
C GLY A 243 -18.81 10.74 -4.19
N ILE A 244 -18.41 9.74 -3.41
CA ILE A 244 -19.25 8.57 -3.12
C ILE A 244 -20.30 8.97 -2.08
N ARG A 245 -21.55 9.04 -2.50
CA ARG A 245 -22.67 9.22 -1.60
C ARG A 245 -23.04 7.88 -0.95
N THR A 246 -22.86 7.74 0.35
CA THR A 246 -23.41 6.63 1.12
C THR A 246 -24.88 6.94 1.43
N SER A 247 -25.76 5.95 1.24
CA SER A 247 -27.15 6.08 1.69
C SER A 247 -27.19 6.06 3.23
N SER A 248 -28.25 6.62 3.81
CA SER A 248 -28.48 6.71 5.26
C SER A 248 -28.51 5.37 6.00
N LYS A 249 -28.40 4.24 5.30
CA LYS A 249 -28.37 2.87 5.85
C LYS A 249 -27.01 2.16 5.65
N GLY A 250 -25.96 2.88 5.26
CA GLY A 250 -24.60 2.31 5.16
C GLY A 250 -24.36 1.34 3.99
N ALA A 251 -25.37 0.96 3.21
CA ALA A 251 -25.23 0.11 2.05
C ALA A 251 -25.15 0.94 0.76
N VAL A 252 -24.20 0.65 -0.10
CA VAL A 252 -24.04 1.27 -1.42
C VAL A 252 -24.47 0.26 -2.48
N TYR A 253 -25.32 0.66 -3.41
CA TYR A 253 -25.80 -0.18 -4.51
C TYR A 253 -25.26 0.33 -5.84
N HIS A 254 -24.74 -0.59 -6.66
CA HIS A 254 -24.31 -0.29 -8.02
C HIS A 254 -25.27 -0.89 -9.05
N LYS A 255 -25.85 -0.05 -9.90
CA LYS A 255 -26.64 -0.54 -11.04
C LYS A 255 -25.69 -0.93 -12.16
N ILE A 256 -25.60 -2.23 -12.45
CA ILE A 256 -24.74 -2.78 -13.50
C ILE A 256 -25.15 -2.24 -14.87
N LYS A 257 -24.18 -1.80 -15.63
CA LYS A 257 -24.32 -1.36 -17.02
C LYS A 257 -23.53 -2.30 -17.94
N SER A 258 -23.90 -2.30 -19.23
CA SER A 258 -23.12 -3.02 -20.23
C SER A 258 -21.66 -2.54 -20.22
N GLY A 259 -20.73 -3.49 -20.10
CA GLY A 259 -19.29 -3.22 -19.99
C GLY A 259 -18.75 -3.08 -18.57
N ASP A 260 -19.59 -3.14 -17.53
CA ASP A 260 -19.11 -3.22 -16.15
C ASP A 260 -18.48 -4.60 -15.89
N THR A 261 -17.36 -4.60 -15.17
CA THR A 261 -16.69 -5.81 -14.69
C THR A 261 -16.62 -5.77 -13.17
N LEU A 262 -16.57 -6.92 -12.52
CA LEU A 262 -16.40 -7.00 -11.05
C LEU A 262 -15.16 -6.23 -10.58
N GLY A 263 -14.06 -6.30 -11.33
CA GLY A 263 -12.86 -5.52 -11.04
C GLY A 263 -13.07 -4.02 -11.21
N GLY A 264 -13.76 -3.59 -12.26
CA GLY A 264 -14.10 -2.20 -12.51
C GLY A 264 -15.05 -1.63 -11.44
N ILE A 265 -16.04 -2.42 -11.03
CA ILE A 265 -16.98 -2.05 -9.95
C ILE A 265 -16.23 -1.99 -8.61
N ALA A 266 -15.41 -3.00 -8.30
CA ALA A 266 -14.60 -3.03 -7.09
C ALA A 266 -13.68 -1.82 -6.99
N ALA A 267 -12.96 -1.48 -8.07
CA ALA A 267 -12.12 -0.30 -8.15
C ALA A 267 -12.91 1.00 -7.97
N LYS A 268 -14.10 1.09 -8.59
CA LYS A 268 -14.96 2.28 -8.50
C LYS A 268 -15.45 2.56 -7.08
N TYR A 269 -15.73 1.52 -6.32
CA TYR A 269 -16.25 1.63 -4.94
C TYR A 269 -15.20 1.37 -3.88
N HIS A 270 -13.94 1.25 -4.28
CA HIS A 270 -12.83 1.06 -3.36
C HIS A 270 -12.98 -0.15 -2.44
N VAL A 271 -13.49 -1.27 -2.99
CA VAL A 271 -13.58 -2.55 -2.31
C VAL A 271 -12.75 -3.59 -3.06
N SER A 272 -12.27 -4.64 -2.39
CA SER A 272 -11.61 -5.74 -3.08
C SER A 272 -12.63 -6.58 -3.86
N VAL A 273 -12.22 -7.18 -4.98
CA VAL A 273 -13.06 -8.12 -5.74
C VAL A 273 -13.59 -9.24 -4.85
N ASN A 274 -12.77 -9.71 -3.92
CA ASN A 274 -13.16 -10.76 -2.97
C ASN A 274 -14.20 -10.27 -1.95
N GLN A 275 -14.12 -9.03 -1.48
CA GLN A 275 -15.17 -8.43 -0.64
C GLN A 275 -16.47 -8.30 -1.42
N LEU A 276 -16.41 -7.79 -2.67
CA LEU A 276 -17.59 -7.66 -3.52
C LEU A 276 -18.24 -9.03 -3.81
N ARG A 277 -17.42 -10.07 -4.05
CA ARG A 277 -17.90 -11.44 -4.24
C ARG A 277 -18.58 -12.02 -2.99
N ARG A 278 -17.97 -11.85 -1.82
CA ARG A 278 -18.52 -12.33 -0.54
C ARG A 278 -19.86 -11.65 -0.22
N LEU A 279 -19.94 -10.33 -0.40
CA LEU A 279 -21.15 -9.55 -0.14
C LEU A 279 -22.33 -9.90 -1.08
N ASN A 280 -22.02 -10.40 -2.27
CA ASN A 280 -23.01 -10.71 -3.30
C ASN A 280 -23.13 -12.21 -3.61
N ASN A 281 -22.49 -13.09 -2.83
CA ASN A 281 -22.50 -14.56 -3.01
C ASN A 281 -22.07 -15.03 -4.43
N ILE A 282 -21.11 -14.32 -5.05
CA ILE A 282 -20.65 -14.63 -6.41
C ILE A 282 -19.50 -15.63 -6.34
N ASN A 283 -19.73 -16.87 -6.81
CA ASN A 283 -18.76 -17.97 -6.75
C ASN A 283 -17.84 -18.05 -7.97
N CYS A 284 -18.16 -17.39 -9.10
CA CYS A 284 -17.37 -17.47 -10.35
C CYS A 284 -16.91 -16.09 -10.84
N LEU A 285 -15.71 -16.04 -11.43
CA LEU A 285 -15.10 -14.83 -12.02
C LEU A 285 -15.64 -14.50 -13.43
N LEU A 286 -16.38 -15.43 -14.07
CA LEU A 286 -16.87 -15.30 -15.42
C LEU A 286 -18.31 -14.74 -15.47
N TYR A 287 -18.52 -13.51 -15.00
CA TYR A 287 -19.68 -12.72 -15.41
C TYR A 287 -19.24 -11.69 -16.46
N THR A 288 -19.00 -12.18 -17.65
CA THR A 288 -19.18 -11.36 -18.85
C THR A 288 -20.69 -11.20 -19.05
N SER A 289 -21.16 -9.97 -19.18
CA SER A 289 -22.56 -9.61 -19.41
C SER A 289 -23.18 -10.36 -20.59
N GLN A 290 -23.70 -11.52 -20.37
CA GLN A 290 -24.65 -12.14 -21.28
C GLN A 290 -25.99 -12.27 -20.58
N SER A 291 -26.84 -11.35 -20.84
CA SER A 291 -28.29 -11.27 -20.74
C SER A 291 -28.80 -10.02 -20.02
N PRO A 292 -29.72 -9.29 -20.63
CA PRO A 292 -30.38 -8.13 -20.02
C PRO A 292 -31.35 -8.46 -18.89
N ARG A 293 -31.48 -9.72 -18.48
CA ARG A 293 -32.52 -10.18 -17.54
C ARG A 293 -32.09 -10.43 -16.11
N ASP A 294 -30.79 -10.57 -15.80
CA ASP A 294 -30.30 -10.77 -14.41
C ASP A 294 -29.73 -9.49 -13.83
N ARG A 295 -30.52 -8.78 -13.04
CA ARG A 295 -30.48 -7.33 -13.06
C ARG A 295 -30.21 -6.63 -11.76
N SER A 296 -29.79 -7.26 -10.72
CA SER A 296 -29.44 -6.49 -9.54
C SER A 296 -28.46 -7.23 -8.66
N LEU A 297 -27.18 -6.89 -8.75
CA LEU A 297 -26.28 -7.07 -7.63
C LEU A 297 -26.65 -6.06 -6.58
N SER A 298 -27.12 -6.53 -5.45
CA SER A 298 -27.91 -5.72 -4.54
C SER A 298 -27.16 -5.19 -3.33
N ARG A 299 -25.89 -5.57 -3.05
CA ARG A 299 -25.19 -5.07 -1.86
C ARG A 299 -23.68 -4.89 -2.09
N MET A 300 -23.17 -3.74 -1.70
CA MET A 300 -21.78 -3.42 -1.49
C MET A 300 -21.56 -2.94 -0.06
#